data_79bae38ba3d4b8a9b7e9cdc397099a04
#
_entry.id   79bae38ba3d4b8a9b7e9cdc397099a04
#
_cell.length_a   1.000
_cell.length_b   1.000
_cell.length_c   1.000
_cell.angle_alpha   90.00
_cell.angle_beta   90.00
_cell.angle_gamma   90.00
#
_symmetry.space_group_name_H-M   'P 1'
#
loop_
_entity.id
_entity.type
_entity.pdbx_description
1 polymer ?
#
loop_
_entity_poly.entity_id
_entity_poly.type
_entity_poly.pdbx_seq_one_letter_code
_entity_poly.pdbx_strand_id
1 'polypeptide(L)'
;MSFHDLHHQGVPFVLPNAWDVPSALAYLADGFVAVGTTSFGVSSSGGHPDGARATRDANIALAAALAPLQCYVSIDVEDGYSDDPDAVADYVAQLPVAGINIEDSTHERLVDPALAAAKVAAIKQRNPELFINARVDTYWLHQEANTATTIERALRYVDAGADGIFVPLANDRGELAEITRNIPRPVNTLPVRGLTLTELGELGVARVSTGSVAYGAGLYAAAQAARAVRDGQPLPRATPYADLQSRLVEYEKRTRTT
;
A
#
# COMPACT_ATOMS: atom_id res chain seq x y z
N MET A 1 11.99 -13.47 10.71
CA MET A 1 12.02 -12.64 9.49
C MET A 1 11.23 -11.39 9.80
N SER A 2 11.82 -10.19 9.70
CA SER A 2 11.14 -8.92 9.94
C SER A 2 10.40 -8.43 8.68
N PHE A 3 9.59 -7.36 8.82
CA PHE A 3 8.97 -6.74 7.64
C PHE A 3 10.03 -6.14 6.69
N HIS A 4 11.13 -5.61 7.24
CA HIS A 4 12.27 -5.15 6.45
C HIS A 4 12.89 -6.30 5.63
N ASP A 5 13.08 -7.48 6.23
CA ASP A 5 13.69 -8.64 5.55
C ASP A 5 12.89 -9.09 4.33
N LEU A 6 11.56 -8.88 4.31
CA LEU A 6 10.73 -9.22 3.15
C LEU A 6 11.13 -8.46 1.87
N HIS A 7 11.72 -7.28 2.01
CA HIS A 7 12.15 -6.45 0.89
C HIS A 7 13.55 -6.80 0.35
N HIS A 8 14.24 -7.79 0.96
CA HIS A 8 15.63 -8.14 0.63
C HIS A 8 15.81 -9.63 0.24
N GLN A 9 14.76 -10.28 -0.26
CA GLN A 9 14.78 -11.73 -0.56
C GLN A 9 15.30 -12.08 -1.97
N GLY A 10 15.67 -11.08 -2.78
CA GLY A 10 16.14 -11.30 -4.17
C GLY A 10 15.02 -11.62 -5.17
N VAL A 11 13.80 -11.88 -4.70
CA VAL A 11 12.58 -12.01 -5.50
C VAL A 11 11.59 -10.99 -4.95
N PRO A 12 10.88 -10.23 -5.79
CA PRO A 12 9.90 -9.27 -5.30
C PRO A 12 8.83 -9.97 -4.47
N PHE A 13 8.56 -9.47 -3.26
CA PHE A 13 7.41 -9.97 -2.54
C PHE A 13 6.13 -9.24 -2.96
N VAL A 14 5.02 -9.96 -2.99
CA VAL A 14 3.72 -9.38 -3.29
C VAL A 14 3.07 -8.91 -2.01
N LEU A 15 2.70 -7.63 -1.96
CA LEU A 15 1.95 -7.04 -0.86
C LEU A 15 0.50 -6.77 -1.32
N PRO A 16 -0.47 -7.66 -1.00
CA PRO A 16 -1.86 -7.41 -1.32
C PRO A 16 -2.43 -6.27 -0.48
N ASN A 17 -3.24 -5.40 -1.10
CA ASN A 17 -3.81 -4.24 -0.44
C ASN A 17 -5.25 -4.50 0.00
N ALA A 18 -5.46 -4.50 1.31
CA ALA A 18 -6.75 -4.63 1.98
C ALA A 18 -7.42 -3.25 2.14
N TRP A 19 -8.72 -3.25 2.36
CA TRP A 19 -9.53 -2.06 2.67
C TRP A 19 -10.43 -2.27 3.89
N ASP A 20 -10.50 -3.51 4.38
CA ASP A 20 -11.25 -3.94 5.56
C ASP A 20 -10.67 -5.23 6.14
N VAL A 21 -11.19 -5.67 7.28
CA VAL A 21 -10.79 -6.92 7.93
C VAL A 21 -11.09 -8.16 7.04
N PRO A 22 -12.27 -8.29 6.39
CA PRO A 22 -12.55 -9.43 5.53
C PRO A 22 -11.57 -9.60 4.37
N SER A 23 -11.16 -8.51 3.71
CA SER A 23 -10.16 -8.57 2.62
C SER A 23 -8.79 -8.99 3.13
N ALA A 24 -8.35 -8.48 4.29
CA ALA A 24 -7.11 -8.93 4.93
C ALA A 24 -7.15 -10.42 5.29
N LEU A 25 -8.25 -10.90 5.88
CA LEU A 25 -8.44 -12.32 6.20
C LEU A 25 -8.45 -13.21 4.95
N ALA A 26 -8.93 -12.71 3.82
CA ALA A 26 -8.88 -13.45 2.57
C ALA A 26 -7.43 -13.67 2.10
N TYR A 27 -6.59 -12.62 2.17
CA TYR A 27 -5.18 -12.72 1.81
C TYR A 27 -4.39 -13.65 2.75
N LEU A 28 -4.65 -13.57 4.05
CA LEU A 28 -4.00 -14.48 5.01
C LEU A 28 -4.39 -15.94 4.78
N ALA A 29 -5.63 -16.21 4.39
CA ALA A 29 -6.09 -17.56 4.05
C ALA A 29 -5.40 -18.13 2.79
N ASP A 30 -4.93 -17.24 1.89
CA ASP A 30 -4.13 -17.60 0.71
C ASP A 30 -2.62 -17.65 1.00
N GLY A 31 -2.20 -17.49 2.27
CA GLY A 31 -0.81 -17.67 2.71
C GLY A 31 0.05 -16.40 2.65
N PHE A 32 -0.52 -15.23 2.41
CA PHE A 32 0.24 -13.97 2.50
C PHE A 32 0.62 -13.67 3.95
N VAL A 33 1.88 -13.30 4.18
CA VAL A 33 2.45 -13.01 5.51
C VAL A 33 2.45 -11.53 5.84
N ALA A 34 2.09 -10.69 4.87
CA ALA A 34 1.99 -9.25 5.00
C ALA A 34 0.82 -8.73 4.17
N VAL A 35 0.17 -7.67 4.64
CA VAL A 35 -0.88 -6.95 3.92
C VAL A 35 -0.58 -5.45 3.92
N GLY A 36 -0.81 -4.81 2.79
CA GLY A 36 -0.92 -3.35 2.72
C GLY A 36 -2.36 -2.90 2.85
N THR A 37 -2.59 -1.59 2.96
CA THR A 37 -3.91 -1.02 2.70
C THR A 37 -3.91 -0.19 1.41
N THR A 38 -5.07 0.22 0.96
CA THR A 38 -5.24 1.13 -0.16
C THR A 38 -6.14 2.29 0.27
N SER A 39 -5.60 3.52 0.21
CA SER A 39 -6.36 4.75 0.48
C SER A 39 -7.64 4.80 -0.35
N PHE A 40 -7.54 4.48 -1.65
CA PHE A 40 -8.69 4.39 -2.54
C PHE A 40 -9.77 3.42 -2.05
N GLY A 41 -9.40 2.20 -1.64
CA GLY A 41 -10.37 1.20 -1.15
C GLY A 41 -11.02 1.63 0.15
N VAL A 42 -10.26 2.23 1.07
CA VAL A 42 -10.76 2.75 2.35
C VAL A 42 -11.70 3.95 2.13
N SER A 43 -11.28 4.96 1.35
CA SER A 43 -12.09 6.14 1.05
C SER A 43 -13.38 5.78 0.32
N SER A 44 -13.28 4.95 -0.73
CA SER A 44 -14.43 4.48 -1.51
C SER A 44 -15.45 3.71 -0.67
N SER A 45 -14.99 2.88 0.28
CA SER A 45 -15.88 2.17 1.21
C SER A 45 -16.66 3.12 2.12
N GLY A 46 -16.09 4.30 2.41
CA GLY A 46 -16.75 5.40 3.12
C GLY A 46 -17.57 6.31 2.21
N GLY A 47 -17.60 6.09 0.90
CA GLY A 47 -18.31 6.94 -0.07
C GLY A 47 -17.56 8.23 -0.44
N HIS A 48 -16.25 8.29 -0.22
CA HIS A 48 -15.41 9.45 -0.52
C HIS A 48 -14.49 9.18 -1.72
N PRO A 49 -14.17 10.20 -2.55
CA PRO A 49 -13.12 10.10 -3.56
C PRO A 49 -11.74 9.98 -2.90
N ASP A 50 -10.76 9.49 -3.67
CA ASP A 50 -9.36 9.36 -3.25
C ASP A 50 -8.64 10.72 -3.17
N GLY A 51 -7.56 10.79 -2.37
CA GLY A 51 -6.65 11.95 -2.33
C GLY A 51 -7.20 13.21 -1.67
N ALA A 52 -8.31 13.10 -0.93
CA ALA A 52 -8.94 14.23 -0.25
C ALA A 52 -8.64 14.29 1.26
N ARG A 53 -7.65 13.56 1.74
CA ARG A 53 -7.32 13.39 3.16
C ARG A 53 -8.50 12.85 3.99
N ALA A 54 -9.45 12.15 3.33
CA ALA A 54 -10.68 11.69 3.97
C ALA A 54 -10.50 10.42 4.80
N THR A 55 -9.37 9.70 4.64
CA THR A 55 -9.17 8.40 5.27
C THR A 55 -8.48 8.45 6.64
N ARG A 56 -8.13 9.62 7.15
CA ARG A 56 -7.34 9.80 8.39
C ARG A 56 -7.85 8.96 9.56
N ASP A 57 -9.09 9.13 9.96
CA ASP A 57 -9.68 8.45 11.12
C ASP A 57 -10.05 6.99 10.78
N ALA A 58 -10.46 6.74 9.52
CA ALA A 58 -10.73 5.38 9.03
C ALA A 58 -9.47 4.52 9.05
N ASN A 59 -8.30 5.08 8.72
CA ASN A 59 -7.02 4.37 8.77
C ASN A 59 -6.57 4.07 10.20
N ILE A 60 -6.82 4.95 11.18
CA ILE A 60 -6.58 4.64 12.61
C ILE A 60 -7.43 3.43 13.02
N ALA A 61 -8.74 3.48 12.70
CA ALA A 61 -9.65 2.40 13.03
C ALA A 61 -9.26 1.08 12.34
N LEU A 62 -8.88 1.14 11.05
CA LEU A 62 -8.45 -0.03 10.29
C LEU A 62 -7.13 -0.59 10.82
N ALA A 63 -6.14 0.25 11.13
CA ALA A 63 -4.87 -0.20 11.71
C ALA A 63 -5.09 -0.93 13.04
N ALA A 64 -5.94 -0.37 13.92
CA ALA A 64 -6.31 -1.02 15.17
C ALA A 64 -7.04 -2.36 14.94
N ALA A 65 -7.94 -2.42 13.96
CA ALA A 65 -8.64 -3.64 13.61
C ALA A 65 -7.72 -4.72 12.99
N LEU A 66 -6.67 -4.32 12.26
CA LEU A 66 -5.71 -5.26 11.67
C LEU A 66 -4.61 -5.70 12.64
N ALA A 67 -4.36 -4.95 13.73
CA ALA A 67 -3.29 -5.24 14.70
C ALA A 67 -3.34 -6.67 15.32
N PRO A 68 -4.52 -7.28 15.60
CA PRO A 68 -4.59 -8.64 16.13
C PRO A 68 -4.24 -9.73 15.11
N LEU A 69 -4.07 -9.40 13.83
CA LEU A 69 -3.73 -10.38 12.79
C LEU A 69 -2.26 -10.81 12.91
N GLN A 70 -2.00 -12.08 12.67
CA GLN A 70 -0.63 -12.63 12.70
C GLN A 70 0.06 -12.39 11.35
N CYS A 71 0.22 -11.13 10.97
CA CYS A 71 0.90 -10.70 9.74
C CYS A 71 1.51 -9.32 9.94
N TYR A 72 2.38 -8.93 9.03
CA TYR A 72 2.84 -7.56 8.94
C TYR A 72 1.79 -6.69 8.25
N VAL A 73 1.53 -5.51 8.81
CA VAL A 73 0.58 -4.54 8.24
C VAL A 73 1.35 -3.29 7.80
N SER A 74 1.08 -2.80 6.59
CA SER A 74 1.58 -1.53 6.06
C SER A 74 0.38 -0.65 5.65
N ILE A 75 0.19 0.49 6.32
CA ILE A 75 -0.93 1.40 6.04
C ILE A 75 -0.53 2.45 4.99
N ASP A 76 -1.43 2.69 4.04
CA ASP A 76 -1.34 3.81 3.11
C ASP A 76 -1.93 5.06 3.78
N VAL A 77 -1.08 6.02 4.11
CA VAL A 77 -1.45 7.23 4.87
C VAL A 77 -1.60 8.46 3.99
N GLU A 78 -1.85 8.30 2.68
CA GLU A 78 -1.89 9.42 1.75
C GLU A 78 -0.63 10.31 1.93
N ASP A 79 -0.77 11.62 1.99
CA ASP A 79 0.33 12.56 2.24
C ASP A 79 0.63 12.81 3.74
N GLY A 80 0.03 12.00 4.63
CA GLY A 80 0.11 12.14 6.10
C GLY A 80 -0.93 13.07 6.70
N TYR A 81 -1.89 13.54 5.92
CA TYR A 81 -3.04 14.35 6.34
C TYR A 81 -2.73 15.74 6.92
N SER A 82 -1.48 16.19 6.84
CA SER A 82 -1.04 17.51 7.29
C SER A 82 0.15 18.00 6.48
N ASP A 83 0.32 19.33 6.43
CA ASP A 83 1.54 19.94 5.88
C ASP A 83 2.62 20.15 6.96
N ASP A 84 2.27 20.01 8.22
CA ASP A 84 3.20 20.06 9.35
C ASP A 84 3.84 18.67 9.56
N PRO A 85 5.18 18.53 9.39
CA PRO A 85 5.89 17.27 9.57
C PRO A 85 5.73 16.64 10.97
N ASP A 86 5.69 17.45 12.02
CA ASP A 86 5.52 16.95 13.38
C ASP A 86 4.11 16.40 13.60
N ALA A 87 3.09 17.06 13.06
CA ALA A 87 1.71 16.56 13.10
C ALA A 87 1.55 15.23 12.34
N VAL A 88 2.27 15.07 11.20
CA VAL A 88 2.32 13.80 10.46
C VAL A 88 2.99 12.71 11.28
N ALA A 89 4.11 13.01 11.93
CA ALA A 89 4.82 12.05 12.78
C ALA A 89 3.97 11.63 13.99
N ASP A 90 3.26 12.58 14.62
CA ASP A 90 2.33 12.29 15.72
C ASP A 90 1.14 11.43 15.30
N TYR A 91 0.63 11.64 14.10
CA TYR A 91 -0.41 10.80 13.51
C TYR A 91 0.10 9.37 13.29
N VAL A 92 1.22 9.22 12.61
CA VAL A 92 1.81 7.91 12.29
C VAL A 92 2.18 7.12 13.55
N ALA A 93 2.63 7.79 14.61
CA ALA A 93 2.97 7.16 15.89
C ALA A 93 1.76 6.49 16.59
N GLN A 94 0.53 6.80 16.20
CA GLN A 94 -0.69 6.16 16.72
C GLN A 94 -1.01 4.83 16.03
N LEU A 95 -0.35 4.52 14.90
CA LEU A 95 -0.67 3.34 14.10
C LEU A 95 0.14 2.12 14.57
N PRO A 96 -0.50 1.05 15.06
CA PRO A 96 0.19 -0.19 15.47
C PRO A 96 0.54 -1.05 14.25
N VAL A 97 1.48 -0.60 13.41
CA VAL A 97 1.80 -1.21 12.13
C VAL A 97 3.30 -1.40 11.92
N ALA A 98 3.68 -2.30 11.01
CA ALA A 98 5.08 -2.57 10.67
C ALA A 98 5.64 -1.59 9.63
N GLY A 99 4.78 -0.93 8.85
CA GLY A 99 5.18 0.02 7.84
C GLY A 99 4.06 0.92 7.38
N ILE A 100 4.43 1.92 6.58
CA ILE A 100 3.50 2.84 5.92
C ILE A 100 3.92 3.08 4.48
N ASN A 101 2.95 3.46 3.61
CA ASN A 101 3.22 4.27 2.44
C ASN A 101 2.88 5.72 2.77
N ILE A 102 3.70 6.67 2.30
CA ILE A 102 3.42 8.10 2.36
C ILE A 102 3.71 8.74 1.00
N GLU A 103 2.77 9.55 0.50
CA GLU A 103 2.81 10.14 -0.84
C GLU A 103 3.46 11.53 -0.83
N ASP A 104 4.13 11.88 -1.95
CA ASP A 104 4.67 13.22 -2.18
C ASP A 104 3.72 14.09 -3.01
N SER A 105 2.42 13.82 -2.91
CA SER A 105 1.37 14.56 -3.59
C SER A 105 0.18 14.83 -2.66
N THR A 106 -0.57 15.88 -2.97
CA THR A 106 -1.85 16.21 -2.33
C THR A 106 -2.75 16.92 -3.34
N HIS A 107 -4.07 16.64 -3.31
CA HIS A 107 -5.02 17.21 -4.25
C HIS A 107 -4.59 17.11 -5.72
N GLU A 108 -4.10 15.94 -6.12
CA GLU A 108 -3.61 15.62 -7.47
C GLU A 108 -2.44 16.52 -7.95
N ARG A 109 -1.61 17.00 -7.02
CA ARG A 109 -0.42 17.81 -7.33
C ARG A 109 0.76 17.34 -6.53
N LEU A 110 1.92 17.28 -7.17
CA LEU A 110 3.20 17.08 -6.48
C LEU A 110 3.44 18.22 -5.49
N VAL A 111 3.87 17.87 -4.28
CA VAL A 111 4.30 18.86 -3.29
C VAL A 111 5.81 19.16 -3.45
N ASP A 112 6.28 20.20 -2.79
CA ASP A 112 7.71 20.45 -2.68
C ASP A 112 8.41 19.21 -2.11
N PRO A 113 9.41 18.63 -2.79
CA PRO A 113 10.13 17.46 -2.30
C PRO A 113 10.84 17.71 -0.97
N ALA A 114 11.17 18.95 -0.64
CA ALA A 114 11.72 19.28 0.68
C ALA A 114 10.68 19.09 1.81
N LEU A 115 9.42 19.44 1.54
CA LEU A 115 8.31 19.19 2.50
C LEU A 115 8.07 17.70 2.69
N ALA A 116 8.00 16.92 1.59
CA ALA A 116 7.83 15.47 1.67
C ALA A 116 8.99 14.80 2.43
N ALA A 117 10.24 15.21 2.16
CA ALA A 117 11.42 14.74 2.88
C ALA A 117 11.36 15.09 4.37
N ALA A 118 10.91 16.29 4.73
CA ALA A 118 10.76 16.71 6.13
C ALA A 118 9.74 15.83 6.88
N LYS A 119 8.62 15.47 6.23
CA LYS A 119 7.64 14.52 6.79
C LYS A 119 8.27 13.15 7.05
N VAL A 120 9.00 12.60 6.06
CA VAL A 120 9.72 11.33 6.20
C VAL A 120 10.70 11.38 7.37
N ALA A 121 11.52 12.45 7.47
CA ALA A 121 12.49 12.62 8.55
C ALA A 121 11.83 12.69 9.94
N ALA A 122 10.74 13.44 10.07
CA ALA A 122 10.00 13.56 11.33
C ALA A 122 9.39 12.22 11.77
N ILE A 123 8.82 11.44 10.84
CA ILE A 123 8.31 10.10 11.12
C ILE A 123 9.45 9.18 11.57
N LYS A 124 10.57 9.18 10.82
CA LYS A 124 11.72 8.30 11.14
C LYS A 124 12.36 8.62 12.48
N GLN A 125 12.44 9.89 12.82
CA GLN A 125 12.92 10.33 14.14
C GLN A 125 11.99 9.85 15.28
N ARG A 126 10.66 9.90 15.08
CA ARG A 126 9.66 9.48 16.08
C ARG A 126 9.56 7.96 16.19
N ASN A 127 9.68 7.25 15.06
CA ASN A 127 9.51 5.80 14.92
C ASN A 127 10.66 5.18 14.12
N PRO A 128 11.87 4.98 14.70
CA PRO A 128 13.05 4.50 13.96
C PRO A 128 12.87 3.13 13.30
N GLU A 129 12.07 2.25 13.92
CA GLU A 129 11.86 0.87 13.46
C GLU A 129 10.75 0.74 12.38
N LEU A 130 9.94 1.78 12.18
CA LEU A 130 8.87 1.74 11.21
C LEU A 130 9.44 1.72 9.78
N PHE A 131 8.93 0.81 8.94
CA PHE A 131 9.28 0.80 7.52
C PHE A 131 8.53 1.90 6.78
N ILE A 132 9.25 2.91 6.30
CA ILE A 132 8.70 4.03 5.53
C ILE A 132 8.93 3.76 4.04
N ASN A 133 7.85 3.47 3.30
CA ASN A 133 7.84 3.36 1.86
C ASN A 133 7.39 4.70 1.26
N ALA A 134 8.34 5.59 0.95
CA ALA A 134 8.03 6.90 0.40
C ALA A 134 7.60 6.76 -1.07
N ARG A 135 6.41 7.29 -1.39
CA ARG A 135 5.83 7.22 -2.73
C ARG A 135 6.14 8.49 -3.51
N VAL A 136 6.62 8.30 -4.74
CA VAL A 136 6.93 9.36 -5.70
C VAL A 136 5.88 9.34 -6.81
N ASP A 137 5.03 10.35 -6.84
CA ASP A 137 3.83 10.40 -7.69
C ASP A 137 4.04 11.03 -9.07
N THR A 138 5.26 11.22 -9.52
CA THR A 138 5.57 11.82 -10.83
C THR A 138 4.86 11.10 -11.97
N TYR A 139 4.96 9.77 -12.04
CA TYR A 139 4.28 8.95 -13.07
C TYR A 139 2.78 8.80 -12.81
N TRP A 140 2.36 8.71 -11.55
CA TRP A 140 0.95 8.60 -11.18
C TRP A 140 0.14 9.82 -11.63
N LEU A 141 0.68 11.01 -11.43
CA LEU A 141 0.02 12.27 -11.77
C LEU A 141 0.37 12.77 -13.19
N HIS A 142 1.27 12.08 -13.90
CA HIS A 142 1.83 12.56 -15.16
C HIS A 142 2.45 13.98 -15.05
N GLN A 143 3.01 14.29 -13.87
CA GLN A 143 3.70 15.56 -13.59
C GLN A 143 5.18 15.27 -13.44
N GLU A 144 6.01 15.93 -14.24
CA GLU A 144 7.47 15.70 -14.24
C GLU A 144 7.85 14.22 -14.42
N ALA A 145 7.00 13.44 -15.12
CA ALA A 145 7.09 12.00 -15.28
C ALA A 145 8.28 11.59 -16.16
N ASN A 146 9.47 11.61 -15.58
CA ASN A 146 10.72 11.15 -16.16
C ASN A 146 11.63 10.56 -15.08
N THR A 147 12.60 9.73 -15.48
CA THR A 147 13.48 9.02 -14.54
C THR A 147 14.33 9.97 -13.71
N ALA A 148 14.87 11.04 -14.31
CA ALA A 148 15.77 11.97 -13.63
C ALA A 148 15.09 12.66 -12.43
N THR A 149 13.92 13.28 -12.65
CA THR A 149 13.17 13.94 -11.57
C THR A 149 12.67 12.95 -10.53
N THR A 150 12.20 11.78 -10.97
CA THR A 150 11.72 10.72 -10.05
C THR A 150 12.84 10.24 -9.15
N ILE A 151 14.03 9.98 -9.69
CA ILE A 151 15.21 9.58 -8.93
C ILE A 151 15.66 10.68 -7.98
N GLU A 152 15.71 11.94 -8.45
CA GLU A 152 16.08 13.07 -7.59
C GLU A 152 15.17 13.19 -6.37
N ARG A 153 13.83 13.12 -6.55
CA ARG A 153 12.87 13.14 -5.45
C ARG A 153 13.07 11.95 -4.51
N ALA A 154 13.18 10.73 -5.08
CA ALA A 154 13.40 9.51 -4.32
C ALA A 154 14.66 9.56 -3.45
N LEU A 155 15.78 10.06 -3.97
CA LEU A 155 17.04 10.18 -3.23
C LEU A 155 16.91 11.15 -2.05
N ARG A 156 16.18 12.24 -2.17
CA ARG A 156 15.88 13.15 -1.05
C ARG A 156 15.10 12.42 0.07
N TYR A 157 14.18 11.53 -0.29
CA TYR A 157 13.41 10.76 0.70
C TYR A 157 14.27 9.67 1.34
N VAL A 158 15.16 9.05 0.57
CA VAL A 158 16.16 8.11 1.11
C VAL A 158 17.07 8.80 2.12
N ASP A 159 17.57 9.99 1.80
CA ASP A 159 18.43 10.79 2.70
C ASP A 159 17.67 11.22 3.97
N ALA A 160 16.35 11.41 3.86
CA ALA A 160 15.47 11.70 4.98
C ALA A 160 15.12 10.47 5.84
N GLY A 161 15.53 9.26 5.42
CA GLY A 161 15.37 8.03 6.18
C GLY A 161 14.29 7.07 5.67
N ALA A 162 13.80 7.23 4.43
CA ALA A 162 12.92 6.24 3.82
C ALA A 162 13.63 4.89 3.66
N ASP A 163 12.94 3.80 4.00
CA ASP A 163 13.43 2.42 3.92
C ASP A 163 13.16 1.78 2.56
N GLY A 164 12.15 2.28 1.85
CA GLY A 164 11.78 1.89 0.49
C GLY A 164 11.20 3.06 -0.28
N ILE A 165 11.20 2.92 -1.60
CA ILE A 165 10.61 3.91 -2.53
C ILE A 165 9.54 3.23 -3.36
N PHE A 166 8.38 3.87 -3.47
CA PHE A 166 7.27 3.40 -4.30
C PHE A 166 7.08 4.34 -5.49
N VAL A 167 7.18 3.80 -6.70
CA VAL A 167 6.95 4.55 -7.94
C VAL A 167 5.80 3.89 -8.71
N PRO A 168 4.54 4.30 -8.44
CA PRO A 168 3.40 3.76 -9.15
C PRO A 168 3.38 4.22 -10.61
N LEU A 169 2.97 3.32 -11.53
CA LEU A 169 2.82 3.56 -12.96
C LEU A 169 4.12 3.86 -13.75
N ALA A 170 5.30 3.70 -13.18
CA ALA A 170 6.52 3.58 -13.97
C ALA A 170 6.51 2.22 -14.70
N ASN A 171 5.88 2.16 -15.87
CA ASN A 171 5.55 0.92 -16.56
C ASN A 171 6.52 0.56 -17.70
N ASP A 172 7.38 1.47 -18.14
CA ASP A 172 8.41 1.20 -19.12
C ASP A 172 9.56 0.40 -18.51
N ARG A 173 9.99 -0.69 -19.18
CA ARG A 173 11.06 -1.58 -18.68
C ARG A 173 12.40 -0.86 -18.49
N GLY A 174 12.74 0.03 -19.42
CA GLY A 174 14.00 0.76 -19.39
C GLY A 174 14.00 1.79 -18.26
N GLU A 175 12.93 2.56 -18.12
CA GLU A 175 12.76 3.55 -17.05
C GLU A 175 12.73 2.87 -15.67
N LEU A 176 11.99 1.76 -15.51
CA LEU A 176 11.94 1.02 -14.25
C LEU A 176 13.31 0.46 -13.86
N ALA A 177 14.07 -0.10 -14.83
CA ALA A 177 15.43 -0.58 -14.59
C ALA A 177 16.41 0.57 -14.26
N GLU A 178 16.22 1.76 -14.82
CA GLU A 178 17.00 2.95 -14.49
C GLU A 178 16.69 3.43 -13.07
N ILE A 179 15.41 3.52 -12.71
CA ILE A 179 14.94 3.90 -11.38
C ILE A 179 15.50 2.97 -10.32
N THR A 180 15.33 1.66 -10.47
CA THR A 180 15.78 0.68 -9.48
C THR A 180 17.30 0.66 -9.30
N ARG A 181 18.07 0.87 -10.39
CA ARG A 181 19.53 0.89 -10.36
C ARG A 181 20.09 2.11 -9.61
N ASN A 182 19.39 3.24 -9.66
CA ASN A 182 19.87 4.51 -9.12
C ASN A 182 19.31 4.83 -7.72
N ILE A 183 18.35 4.04 -7.23
CA ILE A 183 17.81 4.19 -5.87
C ILE A 183 18.41 3.12 -4.97
N PRO A 184 19.20 3.48 -3.91
CA PRO A 184 19.89 2.53 -3.04
C PRO A 184 18.98 1.95 -1.94
N ARG A 185 17.70 1.82 -2.21
CA ARG A 185 16.68 1.23 -1.34
C ARG A 185 15.75 0.32 -2.13
N PRO A 186 15.06 -0.63 -1.48
CA PRO A 186 14.04 -1.44 -2.14
C PRO A 186 13.03 -0.59 -2.90
N VAL A 187 12.82 -0.90 -4.18
CA VAL A 187 11.81 -0.21 -5.00
C VAL A 187 10.55 -1.05 -5.07
N ASN A 188 9.43 -0.41 -4.78
CA ASN A 188 8.08 -0.93 -4.93
C ASN A 188 7.44 -0.38 -6.21
N THR A 189 6.64 -1.21 -6.88
CA THR A 189 5.78 -0.79 -7.99
C THR A 189 4.39 -1.42 -7.89
N LEU A 190 3.48 -1.01 -8.75
CA LEU A 190 2.21 -1.72 -9.02
C LEU A 190 2.47 -2.86 -10.02
N PRO A 191 1.52 -3.80 -10.22
CA PRO A 191 1.63 -4.79 -11.29
C PRO A 191 1.78 -4.10 -12.65
N VAL A 192 2.82 -4.43 -13.38
CA VAL A 192 3.09 -3.89 -14.72
C VAL A 192 2.52 -4.86 -15.75
N ARG A 193 1.66 -4.37 -16.62
CA ARG A 193 1.03 -5.20 -17.64
C ARG A 193 2.08 -5.82 -18.57
N GLY A 194 2.03 -7.13 -18.72
CA GLY A 194 2.95 -7.88 -19.59
C GLY A 194 4.28 -8.23 -18.95
N LEU A 195 4.49 -7.91 -17.67
CA LEU A 195 5.64 -8.36 -16.90
C LEU A 195 5.22 -9.35 -15.81
N THR A 196 5.97 -10.42 -15.69
CA THR A 196 5.87 -11.38 -14.59
C THR A 196 6.59 -10.85 -13.34
N LEU A 197 6.32 -11.46 -12.17
CA LEU A 197 7.02 -11.12 -10.93
C LEU A 197 8.54 -11.36 -11.06
N THR A 198 8.94 -12.43 -11.74
CA THR A 198 10.36 -12.74 -12.01
C THR A 198 11.00 -11.64 -12.84
N GLU A 199 10.38 -11.22 -13.93
CA GLU A 199 10.92 -10.14 -14.78
C GLU A 199 11.00 -8.80 -14.04
N LEU A 200 10.03 -8.49 -13.15
CA LEU A 200 10.12 -7.32 -12.29
C LEU A 200 11.31 -7.41 -11.32
N GLY A 201 11.60 -8.61 -10.79
CA GLY A 201 12.79 -8.85 -9.97
C GLY A 201 14.10 -8.65 -10.74
N GLU A 202 14.18 -9.14 -11.99
CA GLU A 202 15.32 -8.93 -12.88
C GLU A 202 15.57 -7.43 -13.18
N LEU A 203 14.50 -6.61 -13.15
CA LEU A 203 14.60 -5.16 -13.27
C LEU A 203 14.97 -4.47 -11.93
N GLY A 204 15.16 -5.22 -10.85
CA GLY A 204 15.54 -4.69 -9.53
C GLY A 204 14.37 -4.29 -8.64
N VAL A 205 13.13 -4.61 -9.01
CA VAL A 205 11.96 -4.39 -8.14
C VAL A 205 12.03 -5.34 -6.95
N ALA A 206 11.77 -4.84 -5.75
CA ALA A 206 11.81 -5.62 -4.50
C ALA A 206 10.41 -5.93 -3.95
N ARG A 207 9.40 -5.13 -4.30
CA ARG A 207 8.02 -5.29 -3.85
C ARG A 207 7.04 -4.95 -4.97
N VAL A 208 5.95 -5.71 -5.05
CA VAL A 208 4.81 -5.40 -5.91
C VAL A 208 3.56 -5.28 -5.04
N SER A 209 3.02 -4.07 -4.93
CA SER A 209 1.76 -3.81 -4.23
C SER A 209 0.58 -3.91 -5.20
N THR A 210 -0.55 -4.49 -4.78
CA THR A 210 -1.70 -4.63 -5.68
C THR A 210 -2.51 -3.33 -5.88
N GLY A 211 -2.29 -2.33 -5.03
CA GLY A 211 -3.00 -1.06 -5.10
C GLY A 211 -4.53 -1.26 -5.03
N SER A 212 -5.27 -0.52 -5.84
CA SER A 212 -6.74 -0.61 -5.92
C SER A 212 -7.27 -1.75 -6.78
N VAL A 213 -6.39 -2.54 -7.43
CA VAL A 213 -6.80 -3.61 -8.37
C VAL A 213 -7.70 -4.64 -7.68
N ALA A 214 -7.33 -5.07 -6.47
CA ALA A 214 -8.10 -6.08 -5.74
C ALA A 214 -9.48 -5.54 -5.30
N TYR A 215 -9.57 -4.28 -4.86
CA TYR A 215 -10.84 -3.62 -4.56
C TYR A 215 -11.76 -3.56 -5.78
N GLY A 216 -11.24 -3.08 -6.91
CA GLY A 216 -12.00 -3.02 -8.16
C GLY A 216 -12.45 -4.41 -8.65
N ALA A 217 -11.60 -5.43 -8.52
CA ALA A 217 -11.95 -6.82 -8.85
C ALA A 217 -13.09 -7.34 -7.96
N GLY A 218 -13.07 -7.02 -6.66
CA GLY A 218 -14.13 -7.38 -5.71
C GLY A 218 -15.47 -6.77 -6.08
N LEU A 219 -15.51 -5.47 -6.36
CA LEU A 219 -16.71 -4.76 -6.81
C LEU A 219 -17.26 -5.31 -8.13
N TYR A 220 -16.36 -5.60 -9.08
CA TYR A 220 -16.76 -6.20 -10.35
C TYR A 220 -17.38 -7.58 -10.15
N ALA A 221 -16.75 -8.45 -9.33
CA ALA A 221 -17.25 -9.79 -9.03
C ALA A 221 -18.62 -9.75 -8.32
N ALA A 222 -18.81 -8.83 -7.37
CA ALA A 222 -20.10 -8.64 -6.70
C ALA A 222 -21.20 -8.23 -7.68
N ALA A 223 -20.93 -7.28 -8.57
CA ALA A 223 -21.87 -6.88 -9.61
C ALA A 223 -22.16 -8.02 -10.61
N GLN A 224 -21.15 -8.84 -10.95
CA GLN A 224 -21.33 -10.03 -11.80
C GLN A 224 -22.27 -11.05 -11.14
N ALA A 225 -22.10 -11.33 -9.85
CA ALA A 225 -22.97 -12.24 -9.12
C ALA A 225 -24.43 -11.77 -9.12
N ALA A 226 -24.66 -10.49 -8.87
CA ALA A 226 -26.00 -9.90 -8.91
C ALA A 226 -26.65 -10.00 -10.31
N ARG A 227 -25.88 -9.71 -11.37
CA ARG A 227 -26.36 -9.88 -12.76
C ARG A 227 -26.70 -11.34 -13.09
N ALA A 228 -25.86 -12.29 -12.68
CA ALA A 228 -26.10 -13.71 -12.92
C ALA A 228 -27.43 -14.17 -12.31
N VAL A 229 -27.74 -13.72 -11.07
CA VAL A 229 -29.05 -14.01 -10.43
C VAL A 229 -30.19 -13.40 -11.24
N ARG A 230 -30.12 -12.13 -11.58
CA ARG A 230 -31.15 -11.41 -12.35
C ARG A 230 -31.46 -12.08 -13.69
N ASP A 231 -30.39 -12.51 -14.37
CA ASP A 231 -30.48 -13.01 -15.77
C ASP A 231 -30.60 -14.54 -15.84
N GLY A 232 -30.77 -15.23 -14.69
CA GLY A 232 -30.89 -16.69 -14.61
C GLY A 232 -29.65 -17.44 -15.10
N GLN A 233 -28.46 -16.83 -14.97
CA GLN A 233 -27.17 -17.41 -15.37
C GLN A 233 -26.50 -18.16 -14.21
N PRO A 234 -25.58 -19.09 -14.50
CA PRO A 234 -24.78 -19.74 -13.46
C PRO A 234 -24.04 -18.73 -12.59
N LEU A 235 -24.06 -18.94 -11.27
CA LEU A 235 -23.34 -18.07 -10.35
C LEU A 235 -21.83 -18.17 -10.54
N PRO A 236 -21.09 -17.05 -10.49
CA PRO A 236 -19.64 -17.08 -10.49
C PRO A 236 -19.12 -17.77 -9.22
N ARG A 237 -17.86 -18.21 -9.29
CA ARG A 237 -17.17 -18.77 -8.12
C ARG A 237 -17.07 -17.70 -7.01
N ALA A 238 -17.38 -18.11 -5.79
CA ALA A 238 -17.27 -17.26 -4.61
C ALA A 238 -16.73 -18.08 -3.42
N THR A 239 -16.17 -17.40 -2.43
CA THR A 239 -15.81 -18.04 -1.16
C THR A 239 -17.10 -18.47 -0.44
N PRO A 240 -17.22 -19.73 0.01
CA PRO A 240 -18.40 -20.21 0.72
C PRO A 240 -18.68 -19.40 1.99
N TYR A 241 -19.96 -19.21 2.32
CA TYR A 241 -20.36 -18.49 3.54
C TYR A 241 -19.73 -19.08 4.81
N ALA A 242 -19.68 -20.42 4.91
CA ALA A 242 -19.11 -21.11 6.08
C ALA A 242 -17.62 -20.74 6.29
N ASP A 243 -16.85 -20.59 5.21
CA ASP A 243 -15.44 -20.22 5.27
C ASP A 243 -15.28 -18.76 5.70
N LEU A 244 -16.09 -17.85 5.14
CA LEU A 244 -16.10 -16.43 5.54
C LEU A 244 -16.46 -16.29 7.02
N GLN A 245 -17.52 -16.97 7.46
CA GLN A 245 -17.98 -16.94 8.85
C GLN A 245 -16.92 -17.52 9.80
N SER A 246 -16.28 -18.63 9.44
CA SER A 246 -15.21 -19.24 10.23
C SER A 246 -14.04 -18.30 10.45
N ARG A 247 -13.59 -17.61 9.41
CA ARG A 247 -12.50 -16.61 9.50
C ARG A 247 -12.85 -15.46 10.44
N LEU A 248 -14.09 -14.95 10.40
CA LEU A 248 -14.54 -13.87 11.29
C LEU A 248 -14.68 -14.33 12.74
N VAL A 249 -15.18 -15.54 13.00
CA VAL A 249 -15.24 -16.10 14.35
C VAL A 249 -13.83 -16.27 14.95
N GLU A 250 -12.87 -16.72 14.14
CA GLU A 250 -11.49 -16.85 14.59
C GLU A 250 -10.83 -15.49 14.87
N TYR A 251 -11.10 -14.51 14.03
CA TYR A 251 -10.66 -13.12 14.24
C TYR A 251 -11.25 -12.54 15.53
N GLU A 252 -12.56 -12.70 15.79
CA GLU A 252 -13.21 -12.21 17.00
C GLU A 252 -12.62 -12.82 18.28
N LYS A 253 -12.26 -14.10 18.27
CA LYS A 253 -11.58 -14.74 19.41
C LYS A 253 -10.23 -14.07 19.72
N ARG A 254 -9.46 -13.69 18.69
CA ARG A 254 -8.16 -13.02 18.86
C ARG A 254 -8.32 -11.63 19.46
N THR A 255 -9.33 -10.87 19.02
CA THR A 255 -9.58 -9.50 19.52
C THR A 255 -10.04 -9.46 20.97
N ARG A 256 -10.63 -10.56 21.48
CA ARG A 256 -11.06 -10.65 22.90
C ARG A 256 -9.90 -11.03 23.85
N THR A 257 -8.79 -11.48 23.31
CA THR A 257 -7.66 -12.00 24.11
C THR A 257 -6.50 -10.98 24.19
N THR A 258 -6.58 -9.92 23.41
CA THR A 258 -5.66 -8.77 23.40
C THR A 258 -6.24 -7.62 24.19
#